data_77bad2a8d0870bec85aa94f88f1ef861
#
_entry.id   77bad2a8d0870bec85aa94f88f1ef861
#
_cell.length_a   1.000
_cell.length_b   1.000
_cell.length_c   1.000
_cell.angle_alpha   90.00
_cell.angle_beta   90.00
_cell.angle_gamma   90.00
#
_symmetry.space_group_name_H-M   'P 1'
#
loop_
_entity.id
_entity.type
_entity.pdbx_description
1 polymer ?
#
loop_
_entity_poly.entity_id
_entity_poly.type
_entity_poly.pdbx_seq_one_letter_code
_entity_poly.pdbx_strand_id
1 'polypeptide(L)'
;MKLSICIPVYNFDVNELVNDLYSQIALDNLDAEIIIIDDASKKEFIDKNRGLESKSDQFIFLNKNIGRSKIRNLFTEYSDSEYLLFLDCDGKIIDKNFLRKYFGFINGKNPDVIYGGRKVDEKEPDPKYGLRWKFATERENLPVKERIKMPYSSFQTNNFVVRKSILEKVPFNEGITQYGYEDLIFAKDLFKIKVKIEHIDNPIFNNDVEPNVIFLAKADQSAKSLSQLIKKDKDIERISKIKLAKAYFRLKRTGGIFIYRLIYKLSKPYIEKKLLGGHASLKVLDFYKLGQLIGYMNRN
;
A
#
# COMPACT_ATOMS: atom_id res chain seq x y z
N MET A 1 -1.76 14.89 -23.13
CA MET A 1 -1.18 14.63 -21.78
C MET A 1 -0.78 13.17 -21.75
N LYS A 2 0.50 12.89 -21.55
CA LYS A 2 1.02 11.51 -21.46
C LYS A 2 0.95 10.99 -20.02
N LEU A 3 0.59 9.71 -19.84
CA LEU A 3 0.50 9.02 -18.55
C LEU A 3 1.40 7.79 -18.58
N SER A 4 2.35 7.66 -17.62
CA SER A 4 3.11 6.42 -17.46
C SER A 4 2.43 5.53 -16.42
N ILE A 5 2.12 4.31 -16.81
CA ILE A 5 1.57 3.27 -15.93
C ILE A 5 2.75 2.48 -15.36
N CYS A 6 2.97 2.63 -14.07
CA CYS A 6 4.14 2.15 -13.33
C CYS A 6 3.77 0.90 -12.54
N ILE A 7 4.33 -0.26 -12.92
CA ILE A 7 4.03 -1.55 -12.29
C ILE A 7 5.31 -2.11 -11.66
N PRO A 8 5.52 -1.93 -10.34
CA PRO A 8 6.59 -2.61 -9.62
C PRO A 8 6.23 -4.08 -9.42
N VAL A 9 7.12 -4.99 -9.84
CA VAL A 9 6.88 -6.44 -9.79
C VAL A 9 7.89 -7.12 -8.88
N TYR A 10 7.41 -8.04 -8.03
CA TYR A 10 8.25 -8.95 -7.28
C TYR A 10 7.55 -10.28 -7.04
N ASN A 11 8.08 -11.35 -7.65
CA ASN A 11 7.56 -12.71 -7.55
C ASN A 11 6.03 -12.81 -7.84
N PHE A 12 5.58 -12.18 -8.92
CA PHE A 12 4.17 -12.18 -9.32
C PHE A 12 4.01 -12.28 -10.85
N ASP A 13 2.95 -12.93 -11.30
CA ASP A 13 2.54 -13.01 -12.70
C ASP A 13 1.61 -11.82 -13.02
N VAL A 14 2.09 -10.89 -13.85
CA VAL A 14 1.38 -9.65 -14.19
C VAL A 14 0.72 -9.67 -15.57
N ASN A 15 0.65 -10.85 -16.22
CA ASN A 15 0.11 -10.96 -17.57
C ASN A 15 -1.33 -10.44 -17.68
N GLU A 16 -2.21 -10.80 -16.75
CA GLU A 16 -3.61 -10.35 -16.76
C GLU A 16 -3.69 -8.81 -16.67
N LEU A 17 -3.00 -8.21 -15.68
CA LEU A 17 -3.01 -6.77 -15.47
C LEU A 17 -2.49 -6.00 -16.69
N VAL A 18 -1.35 -6.42 -17.25
CA VAL A 18 -0.74 -5.73 -18.40
C VAL A 18 -1.59 -5.89 -19.65
N ASN A 19 -2.18 -7.07 -19.89
CA ASN A 19 -3.07 -7.27 -21.02
C ASN A 19 -4.32 -6.39 -20.96
N ASP A 20 -4.93 -6.24 -19.78
CA ASP A 20 -6.09 -5.37 -19.59
C ASP A 20 -5.74 -3.91 -19.83
N LEU A 21 -4.60 -3.44 -19.33
CA LEU A 21 -4.11 -2.08 -19.54
C LEU A 21 -3.81 -1.81 -21.02
N TYR A 22 -3.05 -2.69 -21.66
CA TYR A 22 -2.71 -2.60 -23.08
C TYR A 22 -3.97 -2.55 -23.95
N SER A 23 -4.98 -3.37 -23.64
CA SER A 23 -6.25 -3.37 -24.36
C SER A 23 -7.01 -2.05 -24.21
N GLN A 24 -7.04 -1.45 -23.02
CA GLN A 24 -7.70 -0.16 -22.80
C GLN A 24 -6.96 0.99 -23.50
N ILE A 25 -5.63 0.99 -23.51
CA ILE A 25 -4.82 1.96 -24.23
C ILE A 25 -5.15 1.91 -25.72
N ALA A 26 -5.13 0.70 -26.31
CA ALA A 26 -5.38 0.51 -27.73
C ALA A 26 -6.82 0.86 -28.13
N LEU A 27 -7.82 0.43 -27.37
CA LEU A 27 -9.24 0.67 -27.66
C LEU A 27 -9.61 2.16 -27.62
N ASP A 28 -9.06 2.90 -26.69
CA ASP A 28 -9.39 4.30 -26.44
C ASP A 28 -8.38 5.27 -27.06
N ASN A 29 -7.34 4.75 -27.74
CA ASN A 29 -6.23 5.52 -28.30
C ASN A 29 -5.64 6.52 -27.29
N LEU A 30 -5.34 6.01 -26.07
CA LEU A 30 -4.85 6.84 -24.97
C LEU A 30 -3.35 7.12 -25.14
N ASP A 31 -2.95 8.34 -24.84
CA ASP A 31 -1.53 8.73 -24.75
C ASP A 31 -0.92 8.23 -23.44
N ALA A 32 -0.69 6.93 -23.35
CA ALA A 32 -0.16 6.25 -22.19
C ALA A 32 0.95 5.26 -22.58
N GLU A 33 1.88 5.06 -21.64
CA GLU A 33 2.94 4.06 -21.74
C GLU A 33 2.88 3.11 -20.53
N ILE A 34 3.32 1.87 -20.72
CA ILE A 34 3.43 0.87 -19.65
C ILE A 34 4.90 0.65 -19.33
N ILE A 35 5.28 0.93 -18.10
CA ILE A 35 6.63 0.72 -17.56
C ILE A 35 6.55 -0.36 -16.48
N ILE A 36 7.30 -1.44 -16.66
CA ILE A 36 7.38 -2.54 -15.70
C ILE A 36 8.80 -2.56 -15.14
N ILE A 37 8.95 -2.58 -13.82
CA ILE A 37 10.24 -2.79 -13.16
C ILE A 37 10.12 -4.03 -12.27
N ASP A 38 10.91 -5.06 -12.59
CA ASP A 38 11.02 -6.29 -11.80
C ASP A 38 12.11 -6.14 -10.73
N ASP A 39 11.73 -6.27 -9.46
CA ASP A 39 12.58 -6.08 -8.28
C ASP A 39 13.38 -7.35 -7.93
N ALA A 40 14.06 -7.95 -8.92
CA ALA A 40 14.82 -9.19 -8.82
C ALA A 40 13.96 -10.40 -8.41
N SER A 41 12.89 -10.63 -9.15
CA SER A 41 12.04 -11.81 -8.98
C SER A 41 12.80 -13.11 -9.24
N LYS A 42 12.26 -14.22 -8.73
CA LYS A 42 12.74 -15.55 -9.07
C LYS A 42 12.53 -15.84 -10.55
N LYS A 43 13.41 -16.66 -11.12
CA LYS A 43 13.41 -17.01 -12.54
C LYS A 43 12.03 -17.46 -13.04
N GLU A 44 11.29 -18.24 -12.27
CA GLU A 44 9.94 -18.71 -12.63
C GLU A 44 8.94 -17.61 -12.97
N PHE A 45 9.02 -16.46 -12.27
CA PHE A 45 8.17 -15.29 -12.52
C PHE A 45 8.71 -14.44 -13.67
N ILE A 46 10.02 -14.29 -13.77
CA ILE A 46 10.67 -13.63 -14.91
C ILE A 46 10.29 -14.34 -16.22
N ASP A 47 10.39 -15.67 -16.25
CA ASP A 47 10.05 -16.45 -17.44
C ASP A 47 8.55 -16.34 -17.81
N LYS A 48 7.65 -16.28 -16.83
CA LYS A 48 6.21 -16.03 -17.06
C LYS A 48 5.91 -14.66 -17.65
N ASN A 49 6.62 -13.64 -17.18
CA ASN A 49 6.36 -12.24 -17.55
C ASN A 49 7.11 -11.81 -18.81
N ARG A 50 8.11 -12.58 -19.29
CA ARG A 50 8.96 -12.21 -20.43
C ARG A 50 8.20 -11.88 -21.69
N GLY A 51 7.07 -12.54 -21.95
CA GLY A 51 6.22 -12.25 -23.10
C GLY A 51 5.61 -10.84 -23.12
N LEU A 52 5.66 -10.12 -22.00
CA LEU A 52 5.13 -8.76 -21.87
C LEU A 52 6.05 -7.67 -22.43
N GLU A 53 7.30 -8.00 -22.80
CA GLU A 53 8.21 -7.06 -23.47
C GLU A 53 7.60 -6.46 -24.75
N SER A 54 6.71 -7.20 -25.43
CA SER A 54 5.99 -6.71 -26.62
C SER A 54 4.74 -5.86 -26.33
N LYS A 55 4.31 -5.78 -25.06
CA LYS A 55 3.09 -5.08 -24.61
C LYS A 55 3.38 -3.97 -23.59
N SER A 56 4.64 -3.79 -23.25
CA SER A 56 5.12 -2.69 -22.42
C SER A 56 6.10 -1.84 -23.20
N ASP A 57 6.14 -0.56 -22.92
CA ASP A 57 7.09 0.37 -23.53
C ASP A 57 8.49 0.17 -22.94
N GLN A 58 8.54 -0.19 -21.65
CA GLN A 58 9.79 -0.53 -20.96
C GLN A 58 9.56 -1.69 -19.97
N PHE A 59 10.47 -2.67 -20.00
CA PHE A 59 10.52 -3.75 -19.02
C PHE A 59 11.95 -3.89 -18.47
N ILE A 60 12.14 -3.46 -17.22
CA ILE A 60 13.44 -3.37 -16.56
C ILE A 60 13.55 -4.49 -15.53
N PHE A 61 14.64 -5.25 -15.56
CA PHE A 61 14.96 -6.30 -14.60
C PHE A 61 16.10 -5.85 -13.71
N LEU A 62 15.84 -5.71 -12.39
CA LEU A 62 16.88 -5.35 -11.43
C LEU A 62 17.69 -6.57 -11.01
N ASN A 63 18.98 -6.37 -10.74
CA ASN A 63 19.89 -7.44 -10.29
C ASN A 63 19.72 -7.81 -8.81
N LYS A 64 19.05 -6.95 -8.02
CA LYS A 64 18.79 -7.13 -6.58
C LYS A 64 17.49 -6.47 -6.18
N ASN A 65 16.82 -7.05 -5.18
CA ASN A 65 15.63 -6.45 -4.59
C ASN A 65 16.01 -5.16 -3.85
N ILE A 66 15.41 -4.04 -4.26
CA ILE A 66 15.63 -2.71 -3.67
C ILE A 66 14.49 -2.26 -2.76
N GLY A 67 13.35 -2.94 -2.83
CA GLY A 67 12.19 -2.74 -1.97
C GLY A 67 11.24 -1.63 -2.42
N ARG A 68 10.07 -1.61 -1.77
CA ARG A 68 8.86 -0.89 -2.22
C ARG A 68 9.03 0.62 -2.41
N SER A 69 9.75 1.28 -1.52
CA SER A 69 9.96 2.74 -1.60
C SER A 69 10.92 3.09 -2.74
N LYS A 70 12.06 2.40 -2.80
CA LYS A 70 13.08 2.67 -3.82
C LYS A 70 12.59 2.40 -5.22
N ILE A 71 11.90 1.28 -5.42
CA ILE A 71 11.39 0.93 -6.75
C ILE A 71 10.36 1.95 -7.25
N ARG A 72 9.48 2.48 -6.37
CA ARG A 72 8.54 3.53 -6.77
C ARG A 72 9.24 4.84 -7.12
N ASN A 73 10.27 5.22 -6.39
CA ASN A 73 11.07 6.39 -6.73
C ASN A 73 11.80 6.22 -8.05
N LEU A 74 12.29 5.01 -8.34
CA LEU A 74 13.05 4.71 -9.55
C LEU A 74 12.25 4.94 -10.84
N PHE A 75 10.92 4.83 -10.82
CA PHE A 75 10.10 5.09 -12.01
C PHE A 75 10.23 6.51 -12.55
N THR A 76 10.62 7.48 -11.73
CA THR A 76 10.86 8.87 -12.20
C THR A 76 12.02 8.96 -13.18
N GLU A 77 12.96 8.02 -13.14
CA GLU A 77 14.13 7.97 -14.04
C GLU A 77 13.78 7.36 -15.41
N TYR A 78 12.71 6.54 -15.48
CA TYR A 78 12.28 5.84 -16.70
C TYR A 78 11.08 6.47 -17.38
N SER A 79 10.45 7.48 -16.81
CA SER A 79 9.27 8.14 -17.34
C SER A 79 9.55 9.60 -17.68
N ASP A 80 9.12 10.03 -18.86
CA ASP A 80 9.05 11.44 -19.27
C ASP A 80 7.64 12.02 -19.18
N SER A 81 6.67 11.25 -18.70
CA SER A 81 5.28 11.68 -18.58
C SER A 81 5.07 12.66 -17.43
N GLU A 82 4.07 13.53 -17.57
CA GLU A 82 3.67 14.48 -16.51
C GLU A 82 3.07 13.75 -15.30
N TYR A 83 2.36 12.64 -15.55
CA TYR A 83 1.68 11.84 -14.52
C TYR A 83 2.15 10.39 -14.51
N LEU A 84 2.27 9.85 -13.31
CA LEU A 84 2.61 8.45 -13.04
C LEU A 84 1.43 7.77 -12.36
N LEU A 85 0.86 6.72 -12.97
CA LEU A 85 -0.14 5.85 -12.37
C LEU A 85 0.56 4.61 -11.80
N PHE A 86 0.61 4.48 -10.50
CA PHE A 86 1.14 3.30 -9.83
C PHE A 86 0.04 2.27 -9.59
N LEU A 87 0.32 1.03 -9.97
CA LEU A 87 -0.53 -0.13 -9.71
C LEU A 87 0.31 -1.23 -9.07
N ASP A 88 -0.17 -1.78 -7.92
CA ASP A 88 0.47 -2.97 -7.35
C ASP A 88 0.22 -4.17 -8.29
N CYS A 89 1.23 -5.03 -8.43
CA CYS A 89 1.24 -6.14 -9.37
C CYS A 89 0.15 -7.20 -9.15
N ASP A 90 -0.42 -7.27 -7.93
CA ASP A 90 -1.50 -8.19 -7.53
C ASP A 90 -2.92 -7.62 -7.77
N GLY A 91 -3.00 -6.47 -8.41
CA GLY A 91 -4.25 -5.83 -8.77
C GLY A 91 -4.87 -6.37 -10.06
N LYS A 92 -6.22 -6.42 -10.11
CA LYS A 92 -7.01 -6.75 -11.30
C LYS A 92 -7.90 -5.59 -11.69
N ILE A 93 -7.95 -5.30 -12.98
CA ILE A 93 -8.84 -4.26 -13.50
C ILE A 93 -10.21 -4.88 -13.74
N ILE A 94 -11.24 -4.33 -13.08
CA ILE A 94 -12.62 -4.80 -13.19
C ILE A 94 -13.51 -3.86 -14.01
N ASP A 95 -13.01 -2.67 -14.32
CA ASP A 95 -13.74 -1.67 -15.10
C ASP A 95 -13.06 -1.42 -16.43
N LYS A 96 -13.77 -1.68 -17.53
CA LYS A 96 -13.28 -1.43 -18.88
C LYS A 96 -12.99 0.04 -19.20
N ASN A 97 -13.46 0.97 -18.37
CA ASN A 97 -13.17 2.40 -18.49
C ASN A 97 -12.14 2.88 -17.44
N PHE A 98 -11.38 1.97 -16.86
CA PHE A 98 -10.47 2.28 -15.76
C PHE A 98 -9.47 3.40 -16.11
N LEU A 99 -8.77 3.30 -17.22
CA LEU A 99 -7.84 4.35 -17.69
C LEU A 99 -8.58 5.61 -18.13
N ARG A 100 -9.69 5.48 -18.86
CA ARG A 100 -10.51 6.63 -19.31
C ARG A 100 -10.98 7.50 -18.15
N LYS A 101 -11.33 6.90 -17.00
CA LYS A 101 -11.71 7.65 -15.79
C LYS A 101 -10.56 8.49 -15.25
N TYR A 102 -9.33 7.96 -15.24
CA TYR A 102 -8.15 8.74 -14.84
C TYR A 102 -7.87 9.88 -15.81
N PHE A 103 -7.87 9.61 -17.13
CA PHE A 103 -7.67 10.64 -18.15
C PHE A 103 -8.71 11.76 -18.03
N GLY A 104 -9.99 11.41 -17.90
CA GLY A 104 -11.08 12.38 -17.75
C GLY A 104 -10.92 13.23 -16.48
N PHE A 105 -10.52 12.63 -15.35
CA PHE A 105 -10.33 13.36 -14.13
C PHE A 105 -9.11 14.29 -14.17
N ILE A 106 -7.99 13.83 -14.74
CA ILE A 106 -6.77 14.62 -14.88
C ILE A 106 -7.04 15.83 -15.79
N ASN A 107 -7.64 15.62 -16.97
CA ASN A 107 -7.92 16.69 -17.94
C ASN A 107 -8.91 17.72 -17.38
N GLY A 108 -9.88 17.30 -16.56
CA GLY A 108 -10.89 18.20 -16.00
C GLY A 108 -10.44 18.97 -14.75
N LYS A 109 -9.52 18.41 -13.95
CA LYS A 109 -9.17 18.95 -12.62
C LYS A 109 -7.71 19.29 -12.43
N ASN A 110 -6.82 18.79 -13.30
CA ASN A 110 -5.37 18.97 -13.19
C ASN A 110 -4.80 18.72 -11.77
N PRO A 111 -5.09 17.55 -11.14
CA PRO A 111 -4.76 17.26 -9.76
C PRO A 111 -3.27 16.96 -9.56
N ASP A 112 -2.78 17.09 -8.33
CA ASP A 112 -1.42 16.66 -7.99
C ASP A 112 -1.35 15.17 -7.68
N VAL A 113 -2.34 14.64 -6.93
CA VAL A 113 -2.43 13.24 -6.54
C VAL A 113 -3.88 12.77 -6.58
N ILE A 114 -4.11 11.57 -7.15
CA ILE A 114 -5.41 10.90 -7.18
C ILE A 114 -5.27 9.52 -6.56
N TYR A 115 -6.19 9.14 -5.69
CA TYR A 115 -6.33 7.77 -5.22
C TYR A 115 -7.63 7.15 -5.74
N GLY A 116 -7.51 6.07 -6.52
CA GLY A 116 -8.66 5.39 -7.15
C GLY A 116 -9.44 4.50 -6.18
N GLY A 117 -8.74 3.91 -5.22
CA GLY A 117 -9.32 2.97 -4.27
C GLY A 117 -9.00 1.52 -4.59
N ARG A 118 -9.48 0.64 -3.71
CA ARG A 118 -9.31 -0.80 -3.78
C ARG A 118 -10.62 -1.49 -3.44
N LYS A 119 -10.85 -2.67 -4.03
CA LYS A 119 -11.95 -3.58 -3.68
C LYS A 119 -11.42 -4.98 -3.44
N VAL A 120 -12.10 -5.73 -2.59
CA VAL A 120 -11.98 -7.18 -2.42
C VAL A 120 -13.35 -7.78 -2.64
N ASP A 121 -13.43 -9.11 -2.73
CA ASP A 121 -14.72 -9.81 -2.80
C ASP A 121 -15.60 -9.44 -1.60
N GLU A 122 -16.88 -9.15 -1.86
CA GLU A 122 -17.86 -8.84 -0.81
C GLU A 122 -18.25 -10.10 -0.02
N LYS A 123 -18.11 -11.27 -0.62
CA LYS A 123 -18.41 -12.55 0.02
C LYS A 123 -17.31 -12.88 1.03
N GLU A 124 -17.72 -13.17 2.25
CA GLU A 124 -16.80 -13.64 3.30
C GLU A 124 -16.13 -14.94 2.87
N PRO A 125 -14.78 -15.00 2.87
CA PRO A 125 -14.04 -16.18 2.49
C PRO A 125 -14.06 -17.25 3.60
N ASP A 126 -13.41 -18.39 3.32
CA ASP A 126 -13.11 -19.39 4.35
C ASP A 126 -12.50 -18.73 5.61
N PRO A 127 -12.91 -19.15 6.82
CA PRO A 127 -12.44 -18.56 8.10
C PRO A 127 -10.94 -18.36 8.22
N LYS A 128 -10.12 -19.18 7.56
CA LYS A 128 -8.64 -19.03 7.55
C LYS A 128 -8.13 -17.76 6.86
N TYR A 129 -8.99 -17.06 6.10
CA TYR A 129 -8.71 -15.78 5.45
C TYR A 129 -9.48 -14.61 6.08
N GLY A 130 -10.39 -14.88 7.01
CA GLY A 130 -11.35 -13.92 7.54
C GLY A 130 -10.73 -12.69 8.20
N LEU A 131 -9.56 -12.81 8.85
CA LEU A 131 -8.89 -11.67 9.49
C LEU A 131 -8.43 -10.62 8.46
N ARG A 132 -7.77 -11.07 7.38
CA ARG A 132 -7.30 -10.19 6.31
C ARG A 132 -8.46 -9.56 5.57
N TRP A 133 -9.46 -10.38 5.22
CA TRP A 133 -10.67 -9.90 4.53
C TRP A 133 -11.41 -8.84 5.36
N LYS A 134 -11.65 -9.11 6.64
CA LYS A 134 -12.32 -8.17 7.54
C LYS A 134 -11.54 -6.86 7.70
N PHE A 135 -10.21 -6.94 7.77
CA PHE A 135 -9.38 -5.74 7.82
C PHE A 135 -9.48 -4.93 6.52
N ALA A 136 -9.47 -5.62 5.37
CA ALA A 136 -9.65 -4.98 4.07
C ALA A 136 -11.01 -4.27 3.97
N THR A 137 -12.09 -4.97 4.26
CA THR A 137 -13.47 -4.44 4.10
C THR A 137 -13.80 -3.32 5.09
N GLU A 138 -13.37 -3.42 6.35
CA GLU A 138 -13.75 -2.44 7.39
C GLU A 138 -12.77 -1.26 7.50
N ARG A 139 -11.52 -1.36 6.97
CA ARG A 139 -10.50 -0.33 7.19
C ARG A 139 -9.78 0.18 5.96
N GLU A 140 -9.67 -0.64 4.91
CA GLU A 140 -8.91 -0.26 3.70
C GLU A 140 -9.82 0.12 2.55
N ASN A 141 -10.86 -0.67 2.26
CA ASN A 141 -11.73 -0.50 1.10
C ASN A 141 -12.92 0.42 1.40
N LEU A 142 -12.61 1.58 1.95
CA LEU A 142 -13.63 2.57 2.29
C LEU A 142 -14.23 3.20 1.02
N PRO A 143 -15.54 3.46 0.97
CA PRO A 143 -16.16 4.20 -0.12
C PRO A 143 -15.61 5.64 -0.19
N VAL A 144 -15.64 6.25 -1.38
CA VAL A 144 -15.12 7.61 -1.64
C VAL A 144 -15.59 8.63 -0.60
N LYS A 145 -16.88 8.63 -0.28
CA LYS A 145 -17.46 9.56 0.71
C LYS A 145 -16.80 9.50 2.09
N GLU A 146 -16.30 8.34 2.49
CA GLU A 146 -15.58 8.17 3.76
C GLU A 146 -14.10 8.50 3.61
N ARG A 147 -13.49 8.15 2.47
CA ARG A 147 -12.08 8.46 2.18
C ARG A 147 -11.82 9.97 2.13
N ILE A 148 -12.73 10.75 1.55
CA ILE A 148 -12.63 12.22 1.46
C ILE A 148 -12.59 12.88 2.86
N LYS A 149 -13.25 12.31 3.87
CA LYS A 149 -13.22 12.84 5.24
C LYS A 149 -11.83 12.75 5.88
N MET A 150 -11.03 11.77 5.45
CA MET A 150 -9.69 11.53 5.98
C MET A 150 -8.70 11.22 4.84
N PRO A 151 -8.47 12.14 3.88
CA PRO A 151 -7.84 11.84 2.61
C PRO A 151 -6.43 11.25 2.73
N TYR A 152 -5.61 11.79 3.62
CA TYR A 152 -4.24 11.30 3.82
C TYR A 152 -4.16 9.98 4.61
N SER A 153 -5.13 9.71 5.49
CA SER A 153 -5.18 8.48 6.28
C SER A 153 -5.83 7.31 5.54
N SER A 154 -6.59 7.60 4.49
CA SER A 154 -7.26 6.62 3.63
C SER A 154 -6.51 6.36 2.33
N PHE A 155 -5.39 7.04 2.12
CA PHE A 155 -4.53 6.85 0.95
C PHE A 155 -3.77 5.53 1.06
N GLN A 156 -3.64 4.83 -0.07
CA GLN A 156 -2.83 3.63 -0.24
C GLN A 156 -2.10 3.70 -1.59
N THR A 157 -0.98 2.98 -1.71
CA THR A 157 -0.10 3.05 -2.89
C THR A 157 -0.38 1.98 -3.94
N ASN A 158 -1.46 1.24 -3.80
CA ASN A 158 -1.81 0.13 -4.69
C ASN A 158 -2.51 0.55 -5.99
N ASN A 159 -3.06 1.79 -6.04
CA ASN A 159 -3.78 2.32 -7.19
C ASN A 159 -3.89 3.84 -7.08
N PHE A 160 -2.85 4.56 -7.46
CA PHE A 160 -2.84 6.03 -7.37
C PHE A 160 -2.09 6.68 -8.53
N VAL A 161 -2.53 7.88 -8.89
CA VAL A 161 -1.82 8.76 -9.82
C VAL A 161 -1.11 9.84 -9.01
N VAL A 162 0.09 10.20 -9.43
CA VAL A 162 0.83 11.33 -8.90
C VAL A 162 1.49 12.12 -10.03
N ARG A 163 1.48 13.44 -9.93
CA ARG A 163 2.27 14.29 -10.83
C ARG A 163 3.76 14.01 -10.59
N LYS A 164 4.54 13.77 -11.64
CA LYS A 164 5.97 13.42 -11.55
C LYS A 164 6.73 14.44 -10.71
N SER A 165 6.53 15.74 -10.93
CA SER A 165 7.19 16.81 -10.16
C SER A 165 6.87 16.80 -8.66
N ILE A 166 5.71 16.28 -8.26
CA ILE A 166 5.36 16.09 -6.84
C ILE A 166 6.12 14.89 -6.26
N LEU A 167 6.22 13.78 -6.99
CA LEU A 167 6.99 12.60 -6.53
C LEU A 167 8.49 12.91 -6.43
N GLU A 168 9.05 13.68 -7.37
CA GLU A 168 10.44 14.15 -7.31
C GLU A 168 10.69 15.07 -6.10
N LYS A 169 9.73 15.93 -5.79
CA LYS A 169 9.81 16.84 -4.62
C LYS A 169 9.63 16.12 -3.29
N VAL A 170 8.76 15.11 -3.26
CA VAL A 170 8.42 14.31 -2.08
C VAL A 170 8.55 12.83 -2.45
N PRO A 171 9.75 12.28 -2.50
CA PRO A 171 9.94 10.86 -2.79
C PRO A 171 9.48 9.98 -1.63
N PHE A 172 9.19 8.72 -1.92
CA PHE A 172 8.98 7.72 -0.88
C PHE A 172 10.21 7.60 0.01
N ASN A 173 9.97 7.43 1.32
CA ASN A 173 11.07 7.30 2.28
C ASN A 173 11.78 5.94 2.12
N GLU A 174 12.96 5.95 1.53
CA GLU A 174 13.79 4.76 1.28
C GLU A 174 14.37 4.11 2.54
N GLY A 175 14.35 4.81 3.67
CA GLY A 175 14.70 4.26 4.97
C GLY A 175 13.67 3.26 5.51
N ILE A 176 12.48 3.19 4.91
CA ILE A 176 11.45 2.18 5.23
C ILE A 176 11.72 0.95 4.36
N THR A 177 12.54 0.03 4.87
CA THR A 177 12.93 -1.20 4.17
C THR A 177 12.05 -2.40 4.51
N GLN A 178 11.24 -2.30 5.57
CA GLN A 178 10.33 -3.36 6.02
C GLN A 178 8.89 -3.05 5.66
N TYR A 179 8.04 -4.06 5.67
CA TYR A 179 6.62 -3.94 5.34
C TYR A 179 5.89 -2.95 6.25
N GLY A 180 5.14 -2.02 5.62
CA GLY A 180 4.15 -1.15 6.23
C GLY A 180 4.64 0.27 6.55
N TYR A 181 3.69 1.18 6.51
CA TYR A 181 3.79 2.62 6.75
C TYR A 181 4.42 3.46 5.63
N GLU A 182 4.96 2.88 4.54
CA GLU A 182 5.48 3.64 3.40
C GLU A 182 4.44 4.56 2.78
N ASP A 183 3.23 4.07 2.59
CA ASP A 183 2.07 4.79 2.07
C ASP A 183 1.61 5.91 3.01
N LEU A 184 1.47 5.59 4.29
CA LEU A 184 1.02 6.56 5.29
C LEU A 184 2.06 7.67 5.52
N ILE A 185 3.36 7.35 5.49
CA ILE A 185 4.43 8.34 5.61
C ILE A 185 4.44 9.25 4.38
N PHE A 186 4.35 8.69 3.18
CA PHE A 186 4.25 9.46 1.94
C PHE A 186 3.05 10.42 1.97
N ALA A 187 1.86 9.93 2.33
CA ALA A 187 0.67 10.77 2.46
C ALA A 187 0.85 11.91 3.50
N LYS A 188 1.57 11.65 4.60
CA LYS A 188 1.87 12.70 5.60
C LYS A 188 2.87 13.72 5.10
N ASP A 189 3.83 13.31 4.28
CA ASP A 189 4.78 14.23 3.66
C ASP A 189 4.09 15.12 2.63
N LEU A 190 3.14 14.59 1.84
CA LEU A 190 2.26 15.37 0.98
C LEU A 190 1.42 16.39 1.78
N PHE A 191 0.87 15.97 2.92
CA PHE A 191 0.12 16.87 3.81
C PHE A 191 0.96 18.07 4.29
N LYS A 192 2.23 17.85 4.64
CA LYS A 192 3.14 18.91 5.08
C LYS A 192 3.34 20.01 4.05
N ILE A 193 3.45 19.62 2.78
CA ILE A 193 3.60 20.58 1.68
C ILE A 193 2.26 21.01 1.08
N LYS A 194 1.14 20.68 1.74
CA LYS A 194 -0.22 21.07 1.37
C LYS A 194 -0.68 20.55 0.01
N VAL A 195 -0.10 19.45 -0.48
CA VAL A 195 -0.56 18.76 -1.68
C VAL A 195 -1.84 18.02 -1.37
N LYS A 196 -2.89 18.28 -2.14
CA LYS A 196 -4.19 17.64 -1.99
C LYS A 196 -4.21 16.25 -2.62
N ILE A 197 -4.76 15.26 -1.90
CA ILE A 197 -5.07 13.94 -2.45
C ILE A 197 -6.55 13.92 -2.83
N GLU A 198 -6.82 13.83 -4.12
CA GLU A 198 -8.17 13.62 -4.64
C GLU A 198 -8.56 12.13 -4.57
N HIS A 199 -9.79 11.84 -4.18
CA HIS A 199 -10.29 10.47 -4.11
C HIS A 199 -11.41 10.28 -5.12
N ILE A 200 -11.27 9.27 -6.00
CA ILE A 200 -12.26 8.93 -7.02
C ILE A 200 -12.73 7.48 -6.87
N ASP A 201 -13.90 7.16 -7.44
CA ASP A 201 -14.40 5.79 -7.50
C ASP A 201 -13.87 5.08 -8.76
N ASN A 202 -12.63 4.65 -8.67
CA ASN A 202 -11.93 3.92 -9.72
C ASN A 202 -11.08 2.79 -9.11
N PRO A 203 -11.70 1.85 -8.37
CA PRO A 203 -10.95 0.88 -7.59
C PRO A 203 -10.29 -0.19 -8.47
N ILE A 204 -9.11 -0.63 -8.04
CA ILE A 204 -8.53 -1.89 -8.48
C ILE A 204 -9.06 -3.03 -7.59
N PHE A 205 -9.31 -4.19 -8.18
CA PHE A 205 -9.73 -5.37 -7.44
C PHE A 205 -8.49 -6.17 -7.02
N ASN A 206 -8.41 -6.52 -5.76
CA ASN A 206 -7.36 -7.36 -5.23
C ASN A 206 -7.99 -8.47 -4.39
N ASN A 207 -8.09 -9.65 -4.98
CA ASN A 207 -8.70 -10.82 -4.34
C ASN A 207 -7.65 -11.71 -3.64
N ASP A 208 -6.40 -11.31 -3.62
CA ASP A 208 -5.35 -12.08 -2.98
C ASP A 208 -5.40 -11.88 -1.46
N VAL A 209 -6.48 -12.41 -0.88
CA VAL A 209 -6.71 -12.40 0.57
C VAL A 209 -5.83 -13.50 1.18
N GLU A 210 -4.73 -13.07 1.77
CA GLU A 210 -3.77 -13.99 2.40
C GLU A 210 -4.33 -14.68 3.66
N PRO A 211 -3.84 -15.89 4.00
CA PRO A 211 -4.22 -16.58 5.23
C PRO A 211 -3.97 -15.75 6.50
N ASN A 212 -4.81 -15.93 7.52
CA ASN A 212 -4.69 -15.22 8.80
C ASN A 212 -3.28 -15.29 9.41
N VAL A 213 -2.59 -16.43 9.28
CA VAL A 213 -1.23 -16.61 9.79
C VAL A 213 -0.24 -15.67 9.09
N ILE A 214 -0.35 -15.53 7.77
CA ILE A 214 0.51 -14.62 6.98
C ILE A 214 0.18 -13.17 7.31
N PHE A 215 -1.11 -12.81 7.39
CA PHE A 215 -1.52 -11.47 7.74
C PHE A 215 -1.09 -11.07 9.16
N LEU A 216 -1.17 -11.99 10.13
CA LEU A 216 -0.71 -11.74 11.49
C LEU A 216 0.81 -11.55 11.56
N ALA A 217 1.58 -12.31 10.78
CA ALA A 217 3.02 -12.12 10.64
C ALA A 217 3.37 -10.75 10.01
N LYS A 218 2.63 -10.31 9.00
CA LYS A 218 2.76 -8.95 8.42
C LYS A 218 2.38 -7.86 9.42
N ALA A 219 1.36 -8.09 10.25
CA ALA A 219 0.99 -7.15 11.32
C ALA A 219 2.11 -7.01 12.37
N ASP A 220 2.81 -8.10 12.69
CA ASP A 220 4.00 -8.07 13.56
C ASP A 220 5.16 -7.31 12.91
N GLN A 221 5.47 -7.59 11.63
CA GLN A 221 6.49 -6.85 10.88
C GLN A 221 6.17 -5.35 10.81
N SER A 222 4.91 -4.99 10.59
CA SER A 222 4.45 -3.61 10.61
C SER A 222 4.68 -2.94 11.98
N ALA A 223 4.41 -3.64 13.10
CA ALA A 223 4.70 -3.12 14.44
C ALA A 223 6.21 -2.91 14.66
N LYS A 224 7.05 -3.82 14.14
CA LYS A 224 8.52 -3.69 14.15
C LYS A 224 8.98 -2.49 13.32
N SER A 225 8.45 -2.32 12.10
CA SER A 225 8.73 -1.17 11.24
C SER A 225 8.39 0.15 11.95
N LEU A 226 7.20 0.25 12.57
CA LEU A 226 6.83 1.44 13.32
C LEU A 226 7.76 1.70 14.51
N SER A 227 8.23 0.66 15.22
CA SER A 227 9.17 0.84 16.31
C SER A 227 10.50 1.46 15.83
N GLN A 228 10.97 1.05 14.65
CA GLN A 228 12.17 1.60 14.03
C GLN A 228 11.97 3.05 13.61
N LEU A 229 10.81 3.37 13.02
CA LEU A 229 10.44 4.75 12.70
C LEU A 229 10.43 5.63 13.95
N ILE A 230 9.79 5.19 15.04
CA ILE A 230 9.78 5.94 16.31
C ILE A 230 11.18 6.18 16.87
N LYS A 231 12.10 5.22 16.69
CA LYS A 231 13.48 5.31 17.21
C LYS A 231 14.40 6.18 16.33
N LYS A 232 14.19 6.18 15.01
CA LYS A 232 15.15 6.72 14.03
C LYS A 232 14.67 8.02 13.35
N ASP A 233 13.36 8.21 13.20
CA ASP A 233 12.83 9.35 12.46
C ASP A 233 12.96 10.63 13.30
N LYS A 234 13.56 11.67 12.69
CA LYS A 234 13.71 12.98 13.32
C LYS A 234 12.37 13.71 13.49
N ASP A 235 11.35 13.33 12.72
CA ASP A 235 10.02 13.92 12.75
C ASP A 235 9.05 13.09 13.59
N ILE A 236 9.24 13.15 14.89
CA ILE A 236 8.37 12.49 15.87
C ILE A 236 6.92 12.97 15.76
N GLU A 237 6.67 14.23 15.38
CA GLU A 237 5.31 14.76 15.26
C GLU A 237 4.54 14.01 14.16
N ARG A 238 5.16 13.79 12.99
CA ARG A 238 4.62 13.01 11.88
C ARG A 238 4.21 11.61 12.33
N ILE A 239 5.09 10.93 13.07
CA ILE A 239 4.87 9.55 13.52
C ILE A 239 3.83 9.48 14.62
N SER A 240 3.81 10.43 15.56
CA SER A 240 2.87 10.47 16.67
C SER A 240 1.40 10.56 16.24
N LYS A 241 1.14 11.02 15.01
CA LYS A 241 -0.19 11.07 14.39
C LYS A 241 -0.67 9.71 13.85
N ILE A 242 0.20 8.69 13.79
CA ILE A 242 -0.18 7.32 13.44
C ILE A 242 -0.96 6.71 14.61
N LYS A 243 -2.14 6.13 14.34
CA LYS A 243 -3.06 5.62 15.39
C LYS A 243 -2.35 4.72 16.42
N LEU A 244 -1.53 3.79 15.94
CA LEU A 244 -0.80 2.84 16.80
C LEU A 244 0.29 3.54 17.63
N ALA A 245 1.05 4.45 17.03
CA ALA A 245 2.05 5.26 17.74
C ALA A 245 1.38 6.18 18.77
N LYS A 246 0.25 6.81 18.42
CA LYS A 246 -0.54 7.63 19.34
C LYS A 246 -0.96 6.84 20.59
N ALA A 247 -1.43 5.60 20.40
CA ALA A 247 -1.80 4.72 21.51
C ALA A 247 -0.58 4.39 22.39
N TYR A 248 0.56 4.07 21.78
CA TYR A 248 1.82 3.83 22.49
C TYR A 248 2.26 5.06 23.31
N PHE A 249 2.31 6.25 22.71
CA PHE A 249 2.73 7.47 23.40
C PHE A 249 1.77 7.86 24.54
N ARG A 250 0.46 7.61 24.36
CA ARG A 250 -0.53 7.81 25.42
C ARG A 250 -0.23 6.92 26.62
N LEU A 251 -0.01 5.61 26.40
CA LEU A 251 0.34 4.67 27.47
C LEU A 251 1.67 5.03 28.13
N LYS A 252 2.66 5.47 27.35
CA LYS A 252 3.96 5.92 27.87
C LYS A 252 3.80 7.11 28.82
N ARG A 253 2.98 8.09 28.43
CA ARG A 253 2.73 9.30 29.23
C ARG A 253 1.99 9.02 30.55
N THR A 254 1.07 8.03 30.53
CA THR A 254 0.28 7.65 31.73
C THR A 254 0.94 6.60 32.59
N GLY A 255 2.16 6.13 32.28
CA GLY A 255 2.82 5.03 33.02
C GLY A 255 2.20 3.65 32.77
N GLY A 256 1.19 3.53 31.88
CA GLY A 256 0.43 2.29 31.66
C GLY A 256 1.15 1.18 30.91
N ILE A 257 2.37 1.42 30.38
CA ILE A 257 3.11 0.44 29.58
C ILE A 257 3.38 -0.85 30.34
N PHE A 258 3.77 -0.76 31.63
CA PHE A 258 4.10 -1.93 32.41
C PHE A 258 2.88 -2.85 32.60
N ILE A 259 1.74 -2.27 32.99
CA ILE A 259 0.48 -3.02 33.18
C ILE A 259 0.03 -3.63 31.85
N TYR A 260 0.04 -2.85 30.78
CA TYR A 260 -0.33 -3.34 29.46
C TYR A 260 0.53 -4.53 29.02
N ARG A 261 1.84 -4.44 29.21
CA ARG A 261 2.81 -5.49 28.88
C ARG A 261 2.55 -6.78 29.65
N LEU A 262 2.22 -6.69 30.95
CA LEU A 262 1.89 -7.84 31.76
C LEU A 262 0.62 -8.54 31.24
N ILE A 263 -0.47 -7.77 31.05
CA ILE A 263 -1.73 -8.29 30.50
C ILE A 263 -1.49 -8.92 29.14
N TYR A 264 -0.75 -8.24 28.26
CA TYR A 264 -0.45 -8.74 26.91
C TYR A 264 0.33 -10.05 26.95
N LYS A 265 1.38 -10.15 27.80
CA LYS A 265 2.19 -11.37 27.94
C LYS A 265 1.33 -12.58 28.36
N LEU A 266 0.42 -12.38 29.31
CA LEU A 266 -0.45 -13.45 29.81
C LEU A 266 -1.54 -13.84 28.78
N SER A 267 -2.08 -12.87 28.05
CA SER A 267 -3.18 -13.09 27.09
C SER A 267 -2.73 -13.44 25.67
N LYS A 268 -1.47 -13.27 25.34
CA LYS A 268 -0.94 -13.41 23.96
C LYS A 268 -1.31 -14.75 23.30
N PRO A 269 -1.15 -15.93 23.93
CA PRO A 269 -1.50 -17.20 23.29
C PRO A 269 -3.00 -17.29 22.94
N TYR A 270 -3.86 -16.79 23.83
CA TYR A 270 -5.30 -16.73 23.58
C TYR A 270 -5.66 -15.76 22.46
N ILE A 271 -5.02 -14.58 22.41
CA ILE A 271 -5.19 -13.58 21.36
C ILE A 271 -4.82 -14.15 20.00
N GLU A 272 -3.64 -14.79 19.90
CA GLU A 272 -3.17 -15.41 18.64
C GLU A 272 -4.13 -16.51 18.18
N LYS A 273 -4.55 -17.40 19.08
CA LYS A 273 -5.54 -18.44 18.78
C LYS A 273 -6.85 -17.82 18.24
N LYS A 274 -7.33 -16.74 18.85
CA LYS A 274 -8.56 -16.04 18.43
C LYS A 274 -8.40 -15.35 17.07
N LEU A 275 -7.25 -14.74 16.79
CA LEU A 275 -6.97 -14.06 15.54
C LEU A 275 -6.75 -15.04 14.38
N LEU A 276 -6.23 -16.22 14.65
CA LEU A 276 -6.03 -17.28 13.66
C LEU A 276 -7.31 -18.08 13.41
N GLY A 277 -8.22 -18.15 14.38
CA GLY A 277 -9.53 -18.76 14.24
C GLY A 277 -10.52 -17.84 13.52
N GLY A 278 -11.54 -18.39 12.86
CA GLY A 278 -12.45 -17.69 11.98
C GLY A 278 -13.26 -16.51 12.53
N HIS A 279 -13.21 -16.21 13.83
CA HIS A 279 -13.95 -15.11 14.46
C HIS A 279 -13.03 -13.94 14.80
N ALA A 280 -12.30 -13.45 13.81
CA ALA A 280 -11.36 -12.36 14.00
C ALA A 280 -12.03 -11.04 14.40
N SER A 281 -11.53 -10.42 15.46
CA SER A 281 -11.94 -9.07 15.88
C SER A 281 -10.83 -8.08 15.62
N LEU A 282 -11.13 -7.00 14.89
CA LEU A 282 -10.16 -5.92 14.62
C LEU A 282 -9.72 -5.19 15.90
N LYS A 283 -10.56 -5.17 16.96
CA LYS A 283 -10.16 -4.64 18.27
C LYS A 283 -9.10 -5.53 18.93
N VAL A 284 -9.22 -6.85 18.79
CA VAL A 284 -8.22 -7.81 19.29
C VAL A 284 -6.92 -7.69 18.47
N LEU A 285 -7.01 -7.47 17.15
CA LEU A 285 -5.85 -7.18 16.31
C LEU A 285 -5.15 -5.88 16.72
N ASP A 286 -5.89 -4.82 17.04
CA ASP A 286 -5.31 -3.55 17.53
C ASP A 286 -4.57 -3.76 18.86
N PHE A 287 -5.17 -4.52 19.77
CA PHE A 287 -4.52 -4.88 21.02
C PHE A 287 -3.24 -5.70 20.76
N TYR A 288 -3.28 -6.69 19.88
CA TYR A 288 -2.11 -7.46 19.48
C TYR A 288 -1.00 -6.56 18.90
N LYS A 289 -1.31 -5.71 17.92
CA LYS A 289 -0.34 -4.79 17.28
C LYS A 289 0.31 -3.85 18.29
N LEU A 290 -0.45 -3.33 19.26
CA LEU A 290 0.10 -2.47 20.31
C LEU A 290 1.03 -3.23 21.26
N GLY A 291 0.68 -4.47 21.60
CA GLY A 291 1.55 -5.34 22.41
C GLY A 291 2.87 -5.66 21.73
N GLN A 292 2.83 -5.96 20.42
CA GLN A 292 4.03 -6.17 19.62
C GLN A 292 4.89 -4.90 19.55
N LEU A 293 4.28 -3.74 19.27
CA LEU A 293 5.00 -2.46 19.25
C LEU A 293 5.71 -2.19 20.58
N ILE A 294 5.02 -2.34 21.72
CA ILE A 294 5.61 -2.17 23.05
C ILE A 294 6.78 -3.14 23.26
N GLY A 295 6.63 -4.38 22.77
CA GLY A 295 7.71 -5.38 22.83
C GLY A 295 8.95 -4.93 22.07
N TYR A 296 8.80 -4.41 20.85
CA TYR A 296 9.91 -3.91 20.02
C TYR A 296 10.53 -2.61 20.54
N MET A 297 9.75 -1.75 21.17
CA MET A 297 10.26 -0.50 21.77
C MET A 297 11.17 -0.78 22.98
N ASN A 298 11.00 -1.91 23.67
CA ASN A 298 11.79 -2.31 24.83
C ASN A 298 12.98 -3.24 24.50
N ARG A 299 13.15 -3.64 23.25
CA ARG A 299 14.35 -4.32 22.77
C ARG A 299 15.34 -3.23 22.34
N ASN A 300 16.51 -3.21 22.96
CA ASN A 300 17.61 -2.30 22.60
C ASN A 300 18.07 -2.53 21.16
#